data_0f0fc8cc36116076e5c93f4f17c933f4
#
_entry.id   0f0fc8cc36116076e5c93f4f17c933f4
#
_cell.length_a   1.000
_cell.length_b   1.000
_cell.length_c   1.000
_cell.angle_alpha   90.00
_cell.angle_beta   90.00
_cell.angle_gamma   90.00
#
_symmetry.space_group_name_H-M   'P 1'
#
loop_
_entity.id
_entity.type
_entity.pdbx_description
1 polymer ?
#
loop_
_entity_poly.entity_id
_entity_poly.type
_entity_poly.pdbx_seq_one_letter_code
_entity_poly.pdbx_strand_id
1 'polypeptide(L)'
;MRWLALIALSLMLALPVKAETMKPYSGTQVIETGKPFGAFLKSLKAAISANKMGIVGEACATCGAKAIGVTIPGNRVVMIFNPHFAVRMLNASEASGIEAPLRLYVTEQKDGTARLTYRLPSHVFGAYKVADLDAMGKELDVIVDRIVERAVGG
;
A
#
# COMPACT_ATOMS: atom_id res chain seq x y z
N MET A 1 2.25 -45.94 -54.13
CA MET A 1 2.19 -44.48 -53.85
C MET A 1 2.05 -44.30 -52.34
N ARG A 2 3.18 -43.91 -51.65
CA ARG A 2 3.23 -43.77 -50.18
C ARG A 2 3.24 -42.30 -49.85
N TRP A 3 2.17 -41.80 -49.25
CA TRP A 3 2.04 -40.41 -48.82
C TRP A 3 2.70 -40.29 -47.40
N LEU A 4 3.84 -39.63 -47.35
CA LEU A 4 4.48 -39.24 -46.10
C LEU A 4 3.87 -37.90 -45.62
N ALA A 5 3.00 -37.95 -44.63
CA ALA A 5 2.50 -36.78 -43.95
C ALA A 5 3.58 -36.26 -42.96
N LEU A 6 4.18 -35.12 -43.27
CA LEU A 6 5.10 -34.41 -42.38
C LEU A 6 4.25 -33.64 -41.34
N ILE A 7 4.23 -34.14 -40.13
CA ILE A 7 3.68 -33.39 -38.98
C ILE A 7 4.76 -32.43 -38.51
N ALA A 8 4.61 -31.15 -38.84
CA ALA A 8 5.42 -30.08 -38.29
C ALA A 8 4.97 -29.81 -36.83
N LEU A 9 5.76 -30.28 -35.87
CA LEU A 9 5.57 -30.02 -34.46
C LEU A 9 6.06 -28.57 -34.16
N SER A 10 5.13 -27.61 -34.14
CA SER A 10 5.43 -26.23 -33.75
C SER A 10 5.70 -26.15 -32.26
N LEU A 11 6.97 -26.11 -31.89
CA LEU A 11 7.40 -25.86 -30.53
C LEU A 11 7.16 -24.37 -30.20
N MET A 12 6.02 -24.05 -29.58
CA MET A 12 5.76 -22.72 -29.03
C MET A 12 6.72 -22.52 -27.84
N LEU A 13 7.79 -21.77 -28.05
CA LEU A 13 8.58 -21.24 -26.94
C LEU A 13 7.70 -20.24 -26.20
N ALA A 14 7.18 -20.66 -25.04
CA ALA A 14 6.59 -19.76 -24.06
C ALA A 14 7.69 -18.85 -23.51
N LEU A 15 7.78 -17.62 -24.02
CA LEU A 15 8.61 -16.59 -23.40
C LEU A 15 8.11 -16.33 -21.98
N PRO A 16 8.99 -16.25 -20.97
CA PRO A 16 8.54 -15.90 -19.63
C PRO A 16 7.93 -14.50 -19.69
N VAL A 17 6.62 -14.41 -19.42
CA VAL A 17 5.94 -13.13 -19.22
C VAL A 17 6.55 -12.55 -17.95
N LYS A 18 7.47 -11.60 -18.08
CA LYS A 18 7.91 -10.76 -16.98
C LYS A 18 6.67 -9.98 -16.55
N ALA A 19 6.18 -10.24 -15.34
CA ALA A 19 5.16 -9.38 -14.74
C ALA A 19 5.77 -7.98 -14.66
N GLU A 20 5.39 -7.10 -15.58
CA GLU A 20 5.74 -5.68 -15.47
C GLU A 20 5.10 -5.18 -14.19
N THR A 21 5.93 -4.62 -13.31
CA THR A 21 5.43 -3.89 -12.15
C THR A 21 4.67 -2.69 -12.71
N MET A 22 3.34 -2.78 -12.67
CA MET A 22 2.49 -1.68 -13.11
C MET A 22 2.87 -0.43 -12.32
N LYS A 23 2.97 0.71 -13.03
CA LYS A 23 3.19 1.99 -12.38
C LYS A 23 2.09 2.21 -11.33
N PRO A 24 2.42 2.78 -10.16
CA PRO A 24 1.41 3.09 -9.15
C PRO A 24 0.30 3.94 -9.75
N TYR A 25 -0.93 3.76 -9.26
CA TYR A 25 -2.05 4.63 -9.63
C TYR A 25 -1.75 6.09 -9.33
N SER A 26 -2.37 6.99 -10.08
CA SER A 26 -2.41 8.42 -9.80
C SER A 26 -2.75 8.68 -8.31
N GLY A 27 -2.11 9.65 -7.68
CA GLY A 27 -2.28 9.93 -6.24
C GLY A 27 -1.58 8.93 -5.30
N THR A 28 -0.76 8.03 -5.81
CA THR A 28 0.06 7.13 -4.98
C THR A 28 1.42 7.77 -4.69
N GLN A 29 1.81 7.78 -3.42
CA GLN A 29 3.14 8.16 -2.96
C GLN A 29 3.98 6.91 -2.74
N VAL A 30 5.24 6.97 -3.17
CA VAL A 30 6.25 5.92 -2.98
C VAL A 30 7.49 6.55 -2.40
N ILE A 31 7.91 6.09 -1.21
CA ILE A 31 9.02 6.66 -0.45
C ILE A 31 10.05 5.58 -0.15
N GLU A 32 11.26 5.78 -0.62
CA GLU A 32 12.42 4.98 -0.23
C GLU A 32 12.91 5.50 1.12
N THR A 33 12.79 4.70 2.16
CA THR A 33 13.00 5.18 3.52
C THR A 33 14.48 5.17 3.95
N GLY A 34 15.32 4.39 3.26
CA GLY A 34 16.72 4.16 3.62
C GLY A 34 16.91 3.41 4.94
N LYS A 35 15.83 3.04 5.65
CA LYS A 35 15.89 2.33 6.93
C LYS A 35 15.65 0.82 6.76
N PRO A 36 16.29 -0.03 7.57
CA PRO A 36 15.98 -1.46 7.61
C PRO A 36 14.48 -1.69 7.85
N PHE A 37 13.89 -2.67 7.17
CA PHE A 37 12.45 -2.94 7.18
C PHE A 37 11.83 -3.01 8.58
N GLY A 38 12.43 -3.78 9.49
CA GLY A 38 11.93 -3.92 10.87
C GLY A 38 12.04 -2.63 11.69
N ALA A 39 13.14 -1.88 11.52
CA ALA A 39 13.35 -0.60 12.19
C ALA A 39 12.34 0.45 11.69
N PHE A 40 12.11 0.53 10.38
CA PHE A 40 11.13 1.44 9.81
C PHE A 40 9.72 1.14 10.31
N LEU A 41 9.29 -0.13 10.32
CA LEU A 41 7.97 -0.50 10.85
C LEU A 41 7.78 -0.06 12.31
N LYS A 42 8.79 -0.19 13.14
CA LYS A 42 8.74 0.28 14.53
C LYS A 42 8.58 1.80 14.61
N SER A 43 9.40 2.54 13.84
CA SER A 43 9.32 4.01 13.76
C SER A 43 7.97 4.47 13.21
N LEU A 44 7.45 3.81 12.17
CA LEU A 44 6.15 4.13 11.57
C LEU A 44 5.01 3.98 12.58
N LYS A 45 4.96 2.87 13.31
CA LYS A 45 3.93 2.65 14.33
C LYS A 45 3.98 3.69 15.45
N ALA A 46 5.16 4.06 15.89
CA ALA A 46 5.34 5.13 16.89
C ALA A 46 4.90 6.49 16.35
N ALA A 47 5.22 6.79 15.09
CA ALA A 47 4.81 8.03 14.41
C ALA A 47 3.28 8.12 14.24
N ILE A 48 2.62 7.03 13.88
CA ILE A 48 1.16 6.94 13.76
C ILE A 48 0.50 7.35 15.10
N SER A 49 0.89 6.71 16.19
CA SER A 49 0.34 6.98 17.52
C SER A 49 0.61 8.42 17.97
N ALA A 50 1.81 8.94 17.70
CA ALA A 50 2.19 10.32 18.05
C ALA A 50 1.38 11.38 17.30
N ASN A 51 0.82 11.03 16.14
CA ASN A 51 -0.07 11.88 15.34
C ASN A 51 -1.56 11.59 15.57
N LYS A 52 -1.90 10.97 16.71
CA LYS A 52 -3.29 10.70 17.15
C LYS A 52 -4.10 9.83 16.16
N MET A 53 -3.40 9.00 15.38
CA MET A 53 -4.03 7.96 14.60
C MET A 53 -3.92 6.61 15.32
N GLY A 54 -4.99 5.82 15.28
CA GLY A 54 -5.00 4.45 15.80
C GLY A 54 -4.59 3.45 14.73
N ILE A 55 -3.85 2.41 15.12
CA ILE A 55 -3.62 1.23 14.27
C ILE A 55 -4.76 0.25 14.56
N VAL A 56 -5.60 -0.01 13.56
CA VAL A 56 -6.78 -0.87 13.71
C VAL A 56 -6.58 -2.27 13.12
N GLY A 57 -5.47 -2.48 12.44
CA GLY A 57 -5.10 -3.80 11.92
C GLY A 57 -3.79 -3.78 11.15
N GLU A 58 -3.25 -4.98 10.94
CA GLU A 58 -2.12 -5.22 10.07
C GLU A 58 -2.36 -6.47 9.23
N ALA A 59 -2.13 -6.37 7.92
CA ALA A 59 -2.01 -7.54 7.07
C ALA A 59 -0.52 -7.88 6.89
N CYS A 60 -0.15 -9.12 7.26
CA CYS A 60 1.21 -9.63 7.17
C CYS A 60 1.31 -10.69 6.08
N ALA A 61 1.60 -10.30 4.83
CA ALA A 61 1.78 -11.27 3.76
C ALA A 61 2.97 -12.22 4.02
N THR A 62 4.06 -11.70 4.61
CA THR A 62 5.22 -12.52 5.02
C THR A 62 4.83 -13.59 6.04
N CYS A 63 3.94 -13.26 7.00
CA CYS A 63 3.46 -14.23 7.99
C CYS A 63 2.57 -15.30 7.34
N GLY A 64 1.66 -14.88 6.46
CA GLY A 64 0.79 -15.79 5.72
C GLY A 64 1.59 -16.72 4.80
N ALA A 65 2.55 -16.19 4.05
CA ALA A 65 3.43 -16.98 3.21
C ALA A 65 4.21 -18.05 4.03
N LYS A 66 4.78 -17.63 5.17
CA LYS A 66 5.48 -18.56 6.07
C LYS A 66 4.57 -19.69 6.57
N ALA A 67 3.31 -19.39 6.87
CA ALA A 67 2.34 -20.40 7.35
C ALA A 67 2.03 -21.48 6.29
N ILE A 68 2.22 -21.18 5.01
CA ILE A 68 2.05 -22.12 3.89
C ILE A 68 3.39 -22.62 3.33
N GLY A 69 4.50 -22.46 4.06
CA GLY A 69 5.82 -22.95 3.68
C GLY A 69 6.54 -22.10 2.61
N VAL A 70 6.08 -20.87 2.32
CA VAL A 70 6.66 -19.97 1.32
C VAL A 70 7.42 -18.85 1.99
N THR A 71 8.63 -18.52 1.50
CA THR A 71 9.42 -17.39 1.97
C THR A 71 9.31 -16.24 0.97
N ILE A 72 8.91 -15.07 1.45
CA ILE A 72 8.88 -13.82 0.68
C ILE A 72 9.57 -12.70 1.49
N PRO A 73 10.06 -11.62 0.83
CA PRO A 73 10.56 -10.43 1.53
C PRO A 73 9.53 -9.82 2.47
N GLY A 74 9.98 -9.00 3.39
CA GLY A 74 9.14 -8.29 4.34
C GLY A 74 8.00 -7.55 3.64
N ASN A 75 6.77 -7.75 4.12
CA ASN A 75 5.56 -7.19 3.52
C ASN A 75 4.50 -6.97 4.58
N ARG A 76 4.03 -5.71 4.70
CA ARG A 76 3.03 -5.28 5.68
C ARG A 76 2.10 -4.25 5.10
N VAL A 77 0.81 -4.37 5.39
CA VAL A 77 -0.14 -3.26 5.28
C VAL A 77 -0.54 -2.86 6.69
N VAL A 78 -0.19 -1.64 7.10
CA VAL A 78 -0.61 -1.05 8.37
C VAL A 78 -1.87 -0.24 8.12
N MET A 79 -2.96 -0.56 8.80
CA MET A 79 -4.25 0.10 8.66
C MET A 79 -4.45 1.10 9.77
N ILE A 80 -4.64 2.38 9.41
CA ILE A 80 -4.76 3.49 10.36
C ILE A 80 -6.15 4.13 10.31
N PHE A 81 -6.62 4.56 11.47
CA PHE A 81 -7.98 5.06 11.64
C PHE A 81 -8.06 6.10 12.74
N ASN A 82 -9.00 7.04 12.59
CA ASN A 82 -9.37 7.96 13.65
C ASN A 82 -10.88 8.18 13.61
N PRO A 83 -11.62 7.93 14.72
CA PRO A 83 -13.08 8.00 14.75
C PRO A 83 -13.63 9.39 14.45
N HIS A 84 -12.92 10.48 14.78
CA HIS A 84 -13.38 11.82 14.46
C HIS A 84 -13.44 12.08 12.95
N PHE A 85 -12.42 11.59 12.20
CA PHE A 85 -12.46 11.65 10.74
C PHE A 85 -13.53 10.73 10.16
N ALA A 86 -13.71 9.54 10.73
CA ALA A 86 -14.73 8.60 10.27
C ALA A 86 -16.15 9.18 10.38
N VAL A 87 -16.49 9.84 11.49
CA VAL A 87 -17.78 10.51 11.66
C VAL A 87 -17.98 11.62 10.62
N ARG A 88 -16.97 12.48 10.41
CA ARG A 88 -17.00 13.54 9.39
C ARG A 88 -17.21 12.97 7.97
N MET A 89 -16.46 11.92 7.65
CA MET A 89 -16.54 11.21 6.38
C MET A 89 -17.95 10.69 6.10
N LEU A 90 -18.51 9.94 7.06
CA LEU A 90 -19.84 9.34 6.92
C LEU A 90 -20.96 10.39 6.85
N ASN A 91 -20.84 11.50 7.58
CA ASN A 91 -21.77 12.62 7.49
C ASN A 91 -21.71 13.31 6.11
N ALA A 92 -20.54 13.36 5.49
CA ALA A 92 -20.37 13.96 4.16
C ALA A 92 -20.86 13.01 3.04
N SER A 93 -20.56 11.71 3.16
CA SER A 93 -20.98 10.67 2.21
C SER A 93 -20.81 9.27 2.81
N GLU A 94 -21.90 8.55 2.99
CA GLU A 94 -21.86 7.15 3.44
C GLU A 94 -21.05 6.27 2.50
N ALA A 95 -21.13 6.50 1.18
CA ALA A 95 -20.40 5.75 0.17
C ALA A 95 -18.90 5.82 0.35
N SER A 96 -18.35 6.91 0.92
CA SER A 96 -16.93 7.07 1.15
C SER A 96 -16.37 6.21 2.30
N GLY A 97 -17.26 5.57 3.07
CA GLY A 97 -16.86 4.67 4.17
C GLY A 97 -15.97 3.50 3.75
N ILE A 98 -16.05 3.06 2.48
CA ILE A 98 -15.22 2.00 1.93
C ILE A 98 -13.71 2.37 1.91
N GLU A 99 -13.37 3.66 1.95
CA GLU A 99 -11.99 4.14 1.90
C GLU A 99 -11.27 4.09 3.26
N ALA A 100 -12.02 3.90 4.34
CA ALA A 100 -11.44 3.71 5.68
C ALA A 100 -11.37 2.21 6.03
N PRO A 101 -10.29 1.78 6.72
CA PRO A 101 -9.13 2.53 7.21
C PRO A 101 -8.13 2.90 6.09
N LEU A 102 -7.35 3.98 6.28
CA LEU A 102 -6.24 4.32 5.39
C LEU A 102 -5.15 3.25 5.50
N ARG A 103 -4.46 2.98 4.40
CA ARG A 103 -3.49 1.89 4.28
C ARG A 103 -2.09 2.41 3.98
N LEU A 104 -1.14 2.05 4.83
CA LEU A 104 0.28 2.30 4.68
C LEU A 104 0.97 0.97 4.35
N TYR A 105 1.40 0.80 3.11
CA TYR A 105 1.99 -0.44 2.61
C TYR A 105 3.51 -0.35 2.68
N VAL A 106 4.14 -1.27 3.42
CA VAL A 106 5.59 -1.33 3.63
C VAL A 106 6.13 -2.61 3.03
N THR A 107 7.12 -2.48 2.15
CA THR A 107 7.81 -3.60 1.52
C THR A 107 9.30 -3.55 1.79
N GLU A 108 9.91 -4.72 1.98
CA GLU A 108 11.34 -4.87 2.07
C GLU A 108 11.95 -4.92 0.67
N GLN A 109 12.96 -4.10 0.43
CA GLN A 109 13.71 -4.05 -0.80
C GLN A 109 14.86 -5.06 -0.79
N LYS A 110 15.51 -5.29 -1.93
CA LYS A 110 16.61 -6.25 -2.07
C LYS A 110 17.79 -5.97 -1.15
N ASP A 111 18.01 -4.72 -0.78
CA ASP A 111 19.06 -4.27 0.15
C ASP A 111 18.63 -4.33 1.63
N GLY A 112 17.44 -4.86 1.93
CA GLY A 112 16.89 -4.95 3.28
C GLY A 112 16.25 -3.66 3.79
N THR A 113 16.26 -2.57 3.01
CA THR A 113 15.60 -1.32 3.38
C THR A 113 14.09 -1.40 3.15
N ALA A 114 13.35 -0.50 3.80
CA ALA A 114 11.91 -0.39 3.64
C ALA A 114 11.55 0.63 2.56
N ARG A 115 10.54 0.28 1.74
CA ARG A 115 9.78 1.21 0.89
C ARG A 115 8.40 1.37 1.48
N LEU A 116 7.94 2.61 1.62
CA LEU A 116 6.57 2.94 2.00
C LEU A 116 5.78 3.36 0.77
N THR A 117 4.58 2.80 0.63
CA THR A 117 3.64 3.19 -0.43
C THR A 117 2.28 3.47 0.18
N TYR A 118 1.66 4.59 -0.19
CA TYR A 118 0.30 4.93 0.24
C TYR A 118 -0.38 5.82 -0.79
N ARG A 119 -1.71 5.93 -0.70
CA ARG A 119 -2.49 6.86 -1.50
C ARG A 119 -2.70 8.15 -0.73
N LEU A 120 -2.55 9.28 -1.41
CA LEU A 120 -2.92 10.58 -0.86
C LEU A 120 -4.40 10.56 -0.47
N PRO A 121 -4.76 10.81 0.78
CA PRO A 121 -6.15 10.94 1.21
C PRO A 121 -6.95 11.93 0.37
N SER A 122 -6.38 13.08 0.01
CA SER A 122 -7.04 14.06 -0.86
C SER A 122 -7.39 13.50 -2.24
N HIS A 123 -6.54 12.63 -2.80
CA HIS A 123 -6.83 11.98 -4.07
C HIS A 123 -7.97 10.96 -3.94
N VAL A 124 -7.97 10.17 -2.85
CA VAL A 124 -8.98 9.15 -2.61
C VAL A 124 -10.35 9.80 -2.37
N PHE A 125 -10.44 10.75 -1.44
CA PHE A 125 -11.68 11.40 -1.07
C PHE A 125 -12.16 12.42 -2.11
N GLY A 126 -11.24 13.06 -2.85
CA GLY A 126 -11.56 13.96 -3.94
C GLY A 126 -12.31 13.32 -5.12
N ALA A 127 -12.17 12.00 -5.28
CA ALA A 127 -12.88 11.25 -6.30
C ALA A 127 -14.43 11.29 -6.11
N TYR A 128 -14.89 11.53 -4.89
CA TYR A 128 -16.32 11.63 -4.55
C TYR A 128 -16.94 12.97 -4.94
N LYS A 129 -16.13 14.01 -5.23
CA LYS A 129 -16.55 15.36 -5.61
C LYS A 129 -17.50 16.02 -4.59
N VAL A 130 -17.22 15.78 -3.30
CA VAL A 130 -17.94 16.37 -2.17
C VAL A 130 -16.99 17.31 -1.44
N ALA A 131 -17.36 18.60 -1.29
CA ALA A 131 -16.48 19.63 -0.76
C ALA A 131 -15.91 19.31 0.63
N ASP A 132 -16.75 18.74 1.53
CA ASP A 132 -16.34 18.36 2.88
C ASP A 132 -15.33 17.19 2.88
N LEU A 133 -15.45 16.27 1.92
CA LEU A 133 -14.48 15.19 1.73
C LEU A 133 -13.15 15.71 1.15
N ASP A 134 -13.20 16.68 0.23
CA ASP A 134 -12.00 17.33 -0.32
C ASP A 134 -11.22 18.05 0.78
N ALA A 135 -11.91 18.81 1.64
CA ALA A 135 -11.29 19.50 2.76
C ALA A 135 -10.68 18.52 3.76
N MET A 136 -11.44 17.48 4.12
CA MET A 136 -10.98 16.42 5.03
C MET A 136 -9.78 15.66 4.46
N GLY A 137 -9.80 15.33 3.18
CA GLY A 137 -8.71 14.63 2.51
C GLY A 137 -7.39 15.41 2.57
N LYS A 138 -7.42 16.72 2.33
CA LYS A 138 -6.25 17.61 2.45
C LYS A 138 -5.73 17.70 3.89
N GLU A 139 -6.62 17.73 4.88
CA GLU A 139 -6.23 17.70 6.29
C GLU A 139 -5.53 16.37 6.65
N LEU A 140 -6.04 15.25 6.13
CA LEU A 140 -5.44 13.93 6.31
C LEU A 140 -4.09 13.81 5.58
N ASP A 141 -3.89 14.44 4.42
CA ASP A 141 -2.58 14.50 3.75
C ASP A 141 -1.52 15.07 4.70
N VAL A 142 -1.80 16.20 5.36
CA VAL A 142 -0.88 16.86 6.30
C VAL A 142 -0.56 15.93 7.49
N ILE A 143 -1.53 15.16 7.97
CA ILE A 143 -1.31 14.21 9.07
C ILE A 143 -0.42 13.05 8.62
N VAL A 144 -0.70 12.49 7.43
CA VAL A 144 0.11 11.39 6.87
C VAL A 144 1.53 11.85 6.59
N ASP A 145 1.73 13.05 6.04
CA ASP A 145 3.05 13.63 5.80
C ASP A 145 3.86 13.74 7.10
N ARG A 146 3.27 14.24 8.19
CA ARG A 146 3.92 14.27 9.52
C ARG A 146 4.29 12.89 10.05
N ILE A 147 3.41 11.90 9.81
CA ILE A 147 3.70 10.50 10.17
C ILE A 147 4.92 10.01 9.41
N VAL A 148 4.95 10.25 8.11
CA VAL A 148 6.05 9.83 7.23
C VAL A 148 7.36 10.51 7.60
N GLU A 149 7.37 11.84 7.73
CA GLU A 149 8.55 12.62 8.12
C GLU A 149 9.13 12.11 9.45
N ARG A 150 8.28 11.92 10.45
CA ARG A 150 8.71 11.39 11.75
C ARG A 150 9.21 9.95 11.66
N ALA A 151 8.60 9.10 10.85
CA ALA A 151 9.01 7.71 10.69
C ALA A 151 10.35 7.58 9.95
N VAL A 152 10.60 8.48 8.99
CA VAL A 152 11.85 8.51 8.20
C VAL A 152 12.96 9.23 8.96
N GLY A 153 12.69 10.33 9.65
CA GLY A 153 13.68 11.16 10.33
C GLY A 153 14.09 10.69 11.74
N GLY A 154 13.28 9.86 12.39
CA GLY A 154 13.46 9.45 13.80
C GLY A 154 14.38 8.24 14.04
#